data_a60cf1d0ce4d87ec4a431704e40edc03
#
_entry.id   a60cf1d0ce4d87ec4a431704e40edc03
#
_cell.length_a   1.000
_cell.length_b   1.000
_cell.length_c   1.000
_cell.angle_alpha   90.00
_cell.angle_beta   90.00
_cell.angle_gamma   90.00
#
_symmetry.space_group_name_H-M   'P 1'
#
loop_
_entity.id
_entity.type
_entity.pdbx_description
1 polymer ?
#
loop_
_entity_poly.entity_id
_entity_poly.type
_entity_poly.pdbx_seq_one_letter_code
_entity_poly.pdbx_strand_id
1 'polypeptide(L)'
;MISFLFSPLQGLRQDLRSKELRWLLLALLVSVSAMTSVSFLADRMQRAFQFDARQLLASDLLIAADQPLPAKMITEAQNRQLQIAQTVVFPSMASASSQSKLASIKAVSSSYPLRGSLQVEGSRQSPAALEKDSVFVEPALLNNLQVKVGDSLRLGDHSFVIAGVLIREMDRGAGFMNFAPRVMMRLDDLQSTGLIGLGSRVTYRLLLAGPDSEVAAYQKWANDYIASENLRGMRIETLENAQPMMRKTLDRAEQFLSLVALLTAMIAAVAIALSARRYMLSQADACAALKCFGASKALIL
;
A
#
# COMPACT_ATOMS: atom_id res chain seq x y z
N MET A 1 52.06 -30.03 6.85
CA MET A 1 50.64 -30.19 7.20
C MET A 1 49.69 -29.28 6.39
N ILE A 2 50.16 -28.52 5.41
CA ILE A 2 49.37 -27.57 4.57
C ILE A 2 49.02 -28.16 3.18
N SER A 3 49.67 -29.26 2.75
CA SER A 3 49.43 -29.85 1.42
C SER A 3 48.18 -30.74 1.34
N PHE A 4 47.51 -31.08 2.46
CA PHE A 4 46.32 -31.92 2.48
C PHE A 4 45.01 -31.19 2.19
N LEU A 5 45.03 -29.87 2.30
CA LEU A 5 43.84 -29.01 2.04
C LEU A 5 43.69 -28.59 0.55
N PHE A 6 44.75 -28.76 -0.25
CA PHE A 6 44.73 -28.37 -1.67
C PHE A 6 44.27 -29.46 -2.61
N SER A 7 44.28 -30.75 -2.18
CA SER A 7 43.88 -31.87 -3.02
C SER A 7 42.38 -31.94 -3.35
N PRO A 8 41.43 -31.62 -2.41
CA PRO A 8 40.01 -31.65 -2.74
C PRO A 8 39.59 -30.51 -3.68
N LEU A 9 40.22 -29.34 -3.63
CA LEU A 9 39.94 -28.24 -4.53
C LEU A 9 40.43 -28.48 -5.96
N GLN A 10 41.54 -29.22 -6.14
CA GLN A 10 42.00 -29.61 -7.45
C GLN A 10 41.15 -30.73 -8.05
N GLY A 11 40.66 -31.69 -7.24
CA GLY A 11 39.68 -32.67 -7.64
C GLY A 11 38.36 -32.03 -8.06
N LEU A 12 37.83 -31.08 -7.28
CA LEU A 12 36.64 -30.35 -7.60
C LEU A 12 36.74 -29.57 -8.94
N ARG A 13 37.92 -29.03 -9.23
CA ARG A 13 38.19 -28.30 -10.50
C ARG A 13 38.29 -29.23 -11.70
N GLN A 14 38.66 -30.47 -11.48
CA GLN A 14 38.73 -31.51 -12.50
C GLN A 14 37.35 -32.15 -12.76
N ASP A 15 36.56 -32.35 -11.71
CA ASP A 15 35.18 -32.81 -11.77
C ASP A 15 34.24 -31.75 -12.38
N LEU A 16 34.49 -30.46 -12.14
CA LEU A 16 33.80 -29.35 -12.83
C LEU A 16 33.98 -29.34 -14.36
N ARG A 17 34.97 -30.10 -14.88
CA ARG A 17 35.15 -30.35 -16.33
C ARG A 17 34.30 -31.49 -16.87
N SER A 18 33.72 -32.33 -16.00
CA SER A 18 32.82 -33.42 -16.43
C SER A 18 31.53 -32.81 -17.01
N LYS A 19 31.05 -33.36 -18.11
CA LYS A 19 29.81 -32.86 -18.77
C LYS A 19 28.60 -32.99 -17.84
N GLU A 20 28.55 -34.05 -17.04
CA GLU A 20 27.46 -34.34 -16.10
C GLU A 20 27.35 -33.29 -15.00
N LEU A 21 28.47 -32.90 -14.38
CA LEU A 21 28.49 -31.91 -13.33
C LEU A 21 28.13 -30.49 -13.84
N ARG A 22 28.53 -30.16 -15.05
CA ARG A 22 28.16 -28.90 -15.71
C ARG A 22 26.66 -28.82 -15.92
N TRP A 23 26.01 -29.88 -16.39
CA TRP A 23 24.57 -29.91 -16.56
C TRP A 23 23.83 -29.80 -15.23
N LEU A 24 24.32 -30.44 -14.17
CA LEU A 24 23.78 -30.38 -12.82
C LEU A 24 23.88 -28.92 -12.28
N LEU A 25 25.06 -28.30 -12.39
CA LEU A 25 25.27 -26.92 -11.98
C LEU A 25 24.38 -25.96 -12.77
N LEU A 26 24.25 -26.16 -14.07
CA LEU A 26 23.39 -25.30 -14.91
C LEU A 26 21.92 -25.47 -14.53
N ALA A 27 21.45 -26.68 -14.29
CA ALA A 27 20.09 -26.94 -13.82
C ALA A 27 19.83 -26.30 -12.45
N LEU A 28 20.78 -26.41 -11.50
CA LEU A 28 20.71 -25.78 -10.20
C LEU A 28 20.66 -24.25 -10.33
N LEU A 29 21.53 -23.68 -11.15
CA LEU A 29 21.62 -22.24 -11.35
C LEU A 29 20.33 -21.68 -11.96
N VAL A 30 19.78 -22.37 -12.99
CA VAL A 30 18.51 -21.98 -13.61
C VAL A 30 17.36 -22.09 -12.61
N SER A 31 17.31 -23.14 -11.80
CA SER A 31 16.27 -23.35 -10.81
C SER A 31 16.30 -22.27 -9.70
N VAL A 32 17.48 -22.02 -9.13
CA VAL A 32 17.64 -20.97 -8.10
C VAL A 32 17.33 -19.59 -8.68
N SER A 33 17.79 -19.32 -9.91
CA SER A 33 17.53 -18.06 -10.60
C SER A 33 16.03 -17.85 -10.85
N ALA A 34 15.32 -18.90 -11.31
CA ALA A 34 13.88 -18.83 -11.53
C ALA A 34 13.12 -18.58 -10.22
N MET A 35 13.45 -19.32 -9.15
CA MET A 35 12.81 -19.15 -7.84
C MET A 35 13.07 -17.76 -7.24
N THR A 36 14.31 -17.27 -7.34
CA THR A 36 14.68 -15.94 -6.85
C THR A 36 13.97 -14.83 -7.64
N SER A 37 13.86 -14.99 -8.97
CA SER A 37 13.16 -14.02 -9.82
C SER A 37 11.69 -13.91 -9.46
N VAL A 38 11.00 -15.03 -9.24
CA VAL A 38 9.59 -15.05 -8.83
C VAL A 38 9.41 -14.39 -7.45
N SER A 39 10.25 -14.76 -6.48
CA SER A 39 10.19 -14.16 -5.13
C SER A 39 10.46 -12.66 -5.14
N PHE A 40 11.43 -12.22 -5.93
CA PHE A 40 11.75 -10.79 -6.08
C PHE A 40 10.63 -10.02 -6.76
N LEU A 41 9.98 -10.59 -7.77
CA LEU A 41 8.83 -9.98 -8.44
C LEU A 41 7.65 -9.84 -7.46
N ALA A 42 7.35 -10.88 -6.68
CA ALA A 42 6.29 -10.87 -5.67
C ALA A 42 6.54 -9.78 -4.60
N ASP A 43 7.77 -9.69 -4.07
CA ASP A 43 8.16 -8.66 -3.10
C ASP A 43 8.02 -7.24 -3.69
N ARG A 44 8.47 -7.03 -4.93
CA ARG A 44 8.30 -5.74 -5.60
C ARG A 44 6.85 -5.36 -5.83
N MET A 45 6.03 -6.30 -6.26
CA MET A 45 4.60 -6.06 -6.41
C MET A 45 3.97 -5.68 -5.07
N GLN A 46 4.24 -6.42 -4.01
CA GLN A 46 3.71 -6.14 -2.68
C GLN A 46 4.10 -4.75 -2.18
N ARG A 47 5.36 -4.34 -2.34
CA ARG A 47 5.81 -2.98 -1.98
C ARG A 47 5.14 -1.89 -2.82
N ALA A 48 5.00 -2.09 -4.13
CA ALA A 48 4.31 -1.14 -5.00
C ALA A 48 2.84 -0.95 -4.57
N PHE A 49 2.16 -2.04 -4.23
CA PHE A 49 0.78 -1.98 -3.74
C PHE A 49 0.65 -1.28 -2.40
N GLN A 50 1.56 -1.53 -1.46
CA GLN A 50 1.57 -0.80 -0.19
C GLN A 50 1.76 0.69 -0.40
N PHE A 51 2.63 1.08 -1.31
CA PHE A 51 2.86 2.48 -1.65
C PHE A 51 1.61 3.13 -2.27
N ASP A 52 0.98 2.48 -3.25
CA ASP A 52 -0.25 2.98 -3.88
C ASP A 52 -1.42 3.03 -2.89
N ALA A 53 -1.55 2.03 -2.01
CA ALA A 53 -2.59 2.01 -0.99
C ALA A 53 -2.44 3.18 0.01
N ARG A 54 -1.22 3.53 0.44
CA ARG A 54 -0.96 4.72 1.28
C ARG A 54 -1.40 6.01 0.59
N GLN A 55 -1.15 6.12 -0.70
CA GLN A 55 -1.62 7.28 -1.47
C GLN A 55 -3.15 7.33 -1.56
N LEU A 56 -3.80 6.18 -1.79
CA LEU A 56 -5.26 6.08 -1.89
C LEU A 56 -5.98 6.36 -0.57
N LEU A 57 -5.33 6.19 0.57
CA LEU A 57 -5.85 6.56 1.88
C LEU A 57 -5.51 8.01 2.27
N ALA A 58 -4.60 8.66 1.53
CA ALA A 58 -3.95 9.91 1.89
C ALA A 58 -3.25 9.87 3.28
N SER A 59 -2.98 8.68 3.81
CA SER A 59 -2.42 8.41 5.15
C SER A 59 -1.89 6.98 5.25
N ASP A 60 -1.24 6.64 6.37
CA ASP A 60 -0.84 5.26 6.68
C ASP A 60 -1.94 4.50 7.45
N LEU A 61 -2.77 5.24 8.21
CA LEU A 61 -3.92 4.73 8.95
C LEU A 61 -5.05 5.76 8.89
N LEU A 62 -6.28 5.31 8.68
CA LEU A 62 -7.47 6.14 8.65
C LEU A 62 -8.51 5.59 9.64
N ILE A 63 -9.05 6.46 10.47
CA ILE A 63 -10.19 6.15 11.33
C ILE A 63 -11.38 6.96 10.84
N ALA A 64 -12.45 6.27 10.45
CA ALA A 64 -13.68 6.88 10.02
C ALA A 64 -14.77 6.70 11.09
N ALA A 65 -15.52 7.76 11.36
CA ALA A 65 -16.59 7.77 12.35
C ALA A 65 -17.81 8.54 11.80
N ASP A 66 -19.00 8.19 12.26
CA ASP A 66 -20.25 8.90 11.99
C ASP A 66 -20.52 10.04 13.00
N GLN A 67 -19.71 10.14 14.03
CA GLN A 67 -19.74 11.17 15.07
C GLN A 67 -18.36 11.83 15.21
N PRO A 68 -18.30 13.04 15.84
CA PRO A 68 -17.04 13.69 16.13
C PRO A 68 -16.09 12.78 16.91
N LEU A 69 -14.82 12.76 16.49
CA LEU A 69 -13.81 11.90 17.07
C LEU A 69 -13.49 12.29 18.52
N PRO A 70 -13.34 11.33 19.46
CA PRO A 70 -12.92 11.62 20.82
C PRO A 70 -11.56 12.31 20.85
N ALA A 71 -11.45 13.39 21.67
CA ALA A 71 -10.20 14.15 21.82
C ALA A 71 -9.02 13.25 22.25
N LYS A 72 -9.31 12.21 23.04
CA LYS A 72 -8.30 11.23 23.49
C LYS A 72 -7.57 10.53 22.33
N MET A 73 -8.26 10.26 21.21
CA MET A 73 -7.62 9.66 20.03
C MET A 73 -6.61 10.61 19.38
N ILE A 74 -6.93 11.91 19.35
CA ILE A 74 -6.02 12.93 18.80
C ILE A 74 -4.82 13.11 19.73
N THR A 75 -5.06 13.21 21.03
CA THR A 75 -3.98 13.36 22.03
C THR A 75 -3.02 12.18 22.02
N GLU A 76 -3.54 10.95 21.93
CA GLU A 76 -2.69 9.74 21.86
C GLU A 76 -1.84 9.70 20.59
N ALA A 77 -2.39 10.15 19.46
CA ALA A 77 -1.62 10.26 18.22
C ALA A 77 -0.49 11.30 18.33
N GLN A 78 -0.76 12.44 19.01
CA GLN A 78 0.24 13.48 19.29
C GLN A 78 1.34 12.96 20.21
N ASN A 79 0.99 12.23 21.28
CA ASN A 79 1.94 11.62 22.21
C ASN A 79 2.91 10.66 21.51
N ARG A 80 2.45 9.99 20.46
CA ARG A 80 3.27 9.09 19.61
C ARG A 80 3.97 9.83 18.48
N GLN A 81 3.92 11.15 18.44
CA GLN A 81 4.53 11.98 17.40
C GLN A 81 4.10 11.61 15.97
N LEU A 82 2.87 11.12 15.82
CA LEU A 82 2.29 10.85 14.51
C LEU A 82 1.85 12.16 13.86
N GLN A 83 2.01 12.26 12.54
CA GLN A 83 1.40 13.32 11.75
C GLN A 83 -0.11 13.09 11.70
N ILE A 84 -0.87 14.16 11.86
CA ILE A 84 -2.33 14.11 11.99
C ILE A 84 -2.97 15.04 10.96
N ALA A 85 -3.95 14.54 10.24
CA ALA A 85 -4.89 15.35 9.49
C ALA A 85 -6.33 14.94 9.82
N GLN A 86 -7.23 15.88 9.80
CA GLN A 86 -8.66 15.64 10.01
C GLN A 86 -9.42 16.02 8.75
N THR A 87 -10.40 15.21 8.39
CA THR A 87 -11.33 15.56 7.31
C THR A 87 -12.77 15.26 7.72
N VAL A 88 -13.69 16.05 7.23
CA VAL A 88 -15.12 15.89 7.43
C VAL A 88 -15.80 15.88 6.09
N VAL A 89 -16.55 14.81 5.78
CA VAL A 89 -17.19 14.61 4.48
C VAL A 89 -18.69 14.46 4.68
N PHE A 90 -19.48 15.24 3.92
CA PHE A 90 -20.93 15.19 3.96
C PHE A 90 -21.54 15.70 2.65
N PRO A 91 -22.78 15.29 2.28
CA PRO A 91 -23.51 15.85 1.16
C PRO A 91 -24.14 17.18 1.54
N SER A 92 -24.10 18.17 0.66
CA SER A 92 -24.81 19.42 0.81
C SER A 92 -25.12 20.06 -0.54
N MET A 93 -26.00 21.06 -0.51
CA MET A 93 -26.26 21.87 -1.69
C MET A 93 -25.22 22.97 -1.82
N ALA A 94 -24.62 23.06 -3.00
CA ALA A 94 -23.78 24.17 -3.41
C ALA A 94 -24.58 25.07 -4.36
N SER A 95 -24.60 26.36 -4.08
CA SER A 95 -25.41 27.32 -4.81
C SER A 95 -24.55 28.43 -5.39
N ALA A 96 -24.83 28.80 -6.64
CA ALA A 96 -24.21 29.96 -7.28
C ALA A 96 -25.24 30.63 -8.19
N SER A 97 -25.32 31.95 -8.12
CA SER A 97 -26.34 32.73 -8.83
C SER A 97 -27.75 32.24 -8.50
N SER A 98 -28.47 31.70 -9.47
CA SER A 98 -29.83 31.15 -9.31
C SER A 98 -29.89 29.64 -9.29
N GLN A 99 -28.75 28.94 -9.39
CA GLN A 99 -28.68 27.47 -9.50
C GLN A 99 -28.14 26.86 -8.21
N SER A 100 -28.68 25.66 -7.89
CA SER A 100 -28.19 24.85 -6.77
C SER A 100 -28.02 23.42 -7.21
N LYS A 101 -26.92 22.79 -6.81
CA LYS A 101 -26.62 21.41 -7.13
C LYS A 101 -26.12 20.67 -5.90
N LEU A 102 -26.45 19.37 -5.82
CA LEU A 102 -25.91 18.52 -4.79
C LEU A 102 -24.41 18.33 -5.02
N ALA A 103 -23.63 18.57 -3.97
CA ALA A 103 -22.18 18.40 -3.95
C ALA A 103 -21.76 17.56 -2.74
N SER A 104 -20.66 16.89 -2.85
CA SER A 104 -19.98 16.24 -1.73
C SER A 104 -18.96 17.20 -1.16
N ILE A 105 -19.27 17.76 0.01
CA ILE A 105 -18.38 18.71 0.69
C ILE A 105 -17.34 17.92 1.48
N LYS A 106 -16.08 18.31 1.36
CA LYS A 106 -14.97 17.80 2.15
C LYS A 106 -14.21 18.93 2.79
N ALA A 107 -14.36 19.06 4.09
CA ALA A 107 -13.57 19.98 4.90
C ALA A 107 -12.28 19.27 5.35
N VAL A 108 -11.12 19.92 5.16
CA VAL A 108 -9.80 19.36 5.42
C VAL A 108 -8.97 20.25 6.33
N SER A 109 -8.19 19.65 7.23
CA SER A 109 -7.18 20.38 8.01
C SER A 109 -6.01 20.82 7.12
N SER A 110 -5.23 21.78 7.58
CA SER A 110 -4.09 22.34 6.85
C SER A 110 -2.98 21.32 6.55
N SER A 111 -2.92 20.22 7.32
CA SER A 111 -1.95 19.15 7.14
C SER A 111 -2.35 18.09 6.09
N TYR A 112 -3.56 18.17 5.56
CA TYR A 112 -4.05 17.23 4.55
C TYR A 112 -3.49 17.56 3.14
N PRO A 113 -3.12 16.56 2.33
CA PRO A 113 -3.02 15.11 2.61
C PRO A 113 -1.69 14.74 3.29
N LEU A 114 -1.67 13.69 4.13
CA LEU A 114 -0.45 13.20 4.78
C LEU A 114 0.39 12.31 3.84
N ARG A 115 -0.26 11.67 2.88
CA ARG A 115 0.39 10.86 1.84
C ARG A 115 -0.24 11.19 0.48
N GLY A 116 0.56 11.05 -0.58
CA GLY A 116 0.13 11.42 -1.92
C GLY A 116 0.12 12.92 -2.16
N SER A 117 -0.61 13.35 -3.18
CA SER A 117 -0.71 14.75 -3.58
C SER A 117 -2.10 15.09 -4.10
N LEU A 118 -2.53 16.32 -3.84
CA LEU A 118 -3.72 16.91 -4.41
C LEU A 118 -3.36 17.59 -5.72
N GLN A 119 -4.13 17.35 -6.80
CA GLN A 119 -3.93 18.04 -8.07
C GLN A 119 -5.02 19.11 -8.26
N VAL A 120 -4.60 20.35 -8.27
CA VAL A 120 -5.47 21.53 -8.44
C VAL A 120 -4.95 22.37 -9.59
N GLU A 121 -5.83 22.75 -10.50
CA GLU A 121 -5.56 23.67 -11.61
C GLU A 121 -6.05 25.06 -11.25
N GLY A 122 -5.32 26.10 -11.72
CA GLY A 122 -5.69 27.49 -11.51
C GLY A 122 -5.23 28.09 -10.18
N SER A 123 -4.67 27.30 -9.27
CA SER A 123 -4.05 27.82 -8.04
C SER A 123 -2.63 28.31 -8.34
N ARG A 124 -2.32 29.56 -7.95
CA ARG A 124 -0.98 30.15 -8.05
C ARG A 124 -0.03 29.67 -6.94
N GLN A 125 -0.53 28.98 -5.94
CA GLN A 125 0.22 28.50 -4.78
C GLN A 125 0.26 26.97 -4.74
N SER A 126 1.13 26.43 -3.89
CA SER A 126 1.24 24.97 -3.69
C SER A 126 -0.15 24.35 -3.46
N PRO A 127 -0.50 23.22 -4.10
CA PRO A 127 -1.84 22.63 -4.02
C PRO A 127 -2.34 22.30 -2.61
N ALA A 128 -1.50 22.43 -1.61
CA ALA A 128 -1.80 22.11 -0.21
C ALA A 128 -2.43 23.27 0.60
N ALA A 129 -2.46 24.51 0.10
CA ALA A 129 -2.91 25.64 0.89
C ALA A 129 -4.23 26.21 0.38
N LEU A 130 -5.34 25.75 0.93
CA LEU A 130 -6.62 26.45 0.86
C LEU A 130 -6.53 27.73 1.73
N GLU A 131 -6.76 28.86 1.12
CA GLU A 131 -6.89 30.14 1.85
C GLU A 131 -8.22 30.18 2.60
N LYS A 132 -8.29 31.05 3.60
CA LYS A 132 -9.54 31.30 4.31
C LYS A 132 -10.64 31.76 3.35
N ASP A 133 -11.86 31.32 3.57
CA ASP A 133 -13.05 31.62 2.75
C ASP A 133 -12.89 31.25 1.27
N SER A 134 -12.05 30.24 0.97
CA SER A 134 -11.84 29.73 -0.38
C SER A 134 -12.13 28.23 -0.50
N VAL A 135 -12.46 27.77 -1.72
CA VAL A 135 -12.78 26.36 -2.02
C VAL A 135 -12.12 25.92 -3.32
N PHE A 136 -11.78 24.63 -3.38
CA PHE A 136 -11.49 23.95 -4.64
C PHE A 136 -12.70 23.16 -5.08
N VAL A 137 -13.02 23.23 -6.37
CA VAL A 137 -14.26 22.69 -6.93
C VAL A 137 -13.94 21.75 -8.09
N GLU A 138 -14.61 20.62 -8.15
CA GLU A 138 -14.46 19.67 -9.27
C GLU A 138 -15.07 20.24 -10.57
N PRO A 139 -14.49 19.98 -11.76
CA PRO A 139 -14.95 20.51 -13.05
C PRO A 139 -16.43 20.30 -13.31
N ALA A 140 -16.96 19.13 -12.90
CA ALA A 140 -18.36 18.80 -13.08
C ALA A 140 -19.31 19.80 -12.38
N LEU A 141 -18.94 20.31 -11.20
CA LEU A 141 -19.78 21.28 -10.49
C LEU A 141 -19.70 22.66 -11.13
N LEU A 142 -18.50 23.07 -11.60
CA LEU A 142 -18.32 24.33 -12.31
C LEU A 142 -19.22 24.39 -13.56
N ASN A 143 -19.22 23.32 -14.34
CA ASN A 143 -20.06 23.19 -15.53
C ASN A 143 -21.55 23.20 -15.18
N ASN A 144 -21.93 22.48 -14.11
CA ASN A 144 -23.34 22.37 -13.69
C ASN A 144 -23.93 23.67 -13.14
N LEU A 145 -23.09 24.51 -12.51
CA LEU A 145 -23.49 25.83 -11.95
C LEU A 145 -23.16 27.01 -12.87
N GLN A 146 -22.47 26.72 -14.00
CA GLN A 146 -22.00 27.75 -14.96
C GLN A 146 -21.11 28.82 -14.32
N VAL A 147 -20.24 28.43 -13.39
CA VAL A 147 -19.30 29.31 -12.69
C VAL A 147 -17.85 29.00 -13.07
N LYS A 148 -16.96 29.93 -12.80
CA LYS A 148 -15.53 29.89 -13.09
C LYS A 148 -14.69 30.10 -11.82
N VAL A 149 -13.41 29.83 -11.92
CA VAL A 149 -12.43 30.18 -10.88
C VAL A 149 -12.47 31.73 -10.67
N GLY A 150 -12.57 32.12 -9.41
CA GLY A 150 -12.77 33.53 -9.00
C GLY A 150 -14.21 33.89 -8.67
N ASP A 151 -15.19 33.09 -9.10
CA ASP A 151 -16.59 33.33 -8.76
C ASP A 151 -16.93 32.93 -7.32
N SER A 152 -18.07 33.37 -6.82
CA SER A 152 -18.57 33.05 -5.49
C SER A 152 -19.44 31.80 -5.50
N LEU A 153 -19.16 30.87 -4.57
CA LEU A 153 -19.94 29.67 -4.31
C LEU A 153 -20.51 29.72 -2.89
N ARG A 154 -21.81 29.63 -2.75
CA ARG A 154 -22.49 29.62 -1.46
C ARG A 154 -22.63 28.17 -0.95
N LEU A 155 -22.18 27.97 0.29
CA LEU A 155 -22.31 26.69 1.02
C LEU A 155 -22.98 27.01 2.37
N GLY A 156 -24.24 26.60 2.49
CA GLY A 156 -25.05 26.97 3.67
C GLY A 156 -25.19 28.46 3.82
N ASP A 157 -24.79 29.01 4.99
CA ASP A 157 -24.93 30.41 5.33
C ASP A 157 -23.71 31.25 4.90
N HIS A 158 -22.66 30.64 4.36
CA HIS A 158 -21.41 31.32 4.00
C HIS A 158 -21.11 31.23 2.49
N SER A 159 -20.44 32.28 1.98
CA SER A 159 -20.01 32.36 0.57
C SER A 159 -18.49 32.25 0.47
N PHE A 160 -18.01 31.40 -0.40
CA PHE A 160 -16.61 31.11 -0.64
C PHE A 160 -16.19 31.53 -2.03
N VAL A 161 -14.92 31.89 -2.21
CA VAL A 161 -14.33 32.13 -3.53
C VAL A 161 -13.80 30.83 -4.10
N ILE A 162 -14.09 30.53 -5.35
CA ILE A 162 -13.55 29.38 -6.05
C ILE A 162 -12.08 29.69 -6.40
N ALA A 163 -11.15 29.11 -5.63
CA ALA A 163 -9.72 29.39 -5.77
C ALA A 163 -9.02 28.50 -6.80
N GLY A 164 -9.62 27.37 -7.18
CA GLY A 164 -9.03 26.47 -8.16
C GLY A 164 -9.93 25.28 -8.50
N VAL A 165 -9.52 24.53 -9.52
CA VAL A 165 -10.23 23.35 -10.01
C VAL A 165 -9.57 22.08 -9.47
N LEU A 166 -10.32 21.29 -8.71
CA LEU A 166 -9.88 20.01 -8.17
C LEU A 166 -9.87 18.95 -9.28
N ILE A 167 -8.69 18.62 -9.79
CA ILE A 167 -8.53 17.64 -10.87
C ILE A 167 -8.48 16.21 -10.31
N ARG A 168 -7.72 16.02 -9.22
CA ARG A 168 -7.54 14.68 -8.65
C ARG A 168 -7.40 14.73 -7.13
N GLU A 169 -8.21 13.92 -6.49
CA GLU A 169 -8.17 13.59 -5.07
C GLU A 169 -7.90 12.09 -4.92
N MET A 170 -6.94 11.70 -4.08
CA MET A 170 -6.52 10.31 -3.98
C MET A 170 -7.46 9.47 -3.09
N ASP A 171 -7.92 10.00 -1.96
CA ASP A 171 -8.73 9.32 -0.95
C ASP A 171 -10.25 9.51 -1.13
N ARG A 172 -10.71 9.56 -2.37
CA ARG A 172 -12.14 9.76 -2.65
C ARG A 172 -13.02 8.65 -2.06
N GLY A 173 -12.45 7.44 -1.89
CA GLY A 173 -13.13 6.27 -1.34
C GLY A 173 -14.17 5.67 -2.30
N ALA A 174 -14.81 4.58 -1.86
CA ALA A 174 -15.89 3.92 -2.60
C ALA A 174 -17.21 4.10 -1.83
N GLY A 175 -18.07 5.01 -2.28
CA GLY A 175 -19.38 5.23 -1.66
C GLY A 175 -20.32 6.03 -2.54
N PHE A 176 -21.63 5.98 -2.24
CA PHE A 176 -22.66 6.72 -2.99
C PHE A 176 -22.38 8.24 -3.05
N MET A 177 -21.78 8.78 -2.00
CA MET A 177 -21.38 10.19 -1.91
C MET A 177 -20.30 10.60 -2.92
N ASN A 178 -19.63 9.65 -3.54
CA ASN A 178 -18.56 9.92 -4.50
C ASN A 178 -19.06 10.19 -5.92
N PHE A 179 -20.36 9.98 -6.18
CA PHE A 179 -20.97 10.33 -7.45
C PHE A 179 -21.32 11.82 -7.55
N ALA A 180 -21.50 12.52 -6.39
CA ALA A 180 -21.68 13.94 -6.39
C ALA A 180 -20.35 14.68 -6.61
N PRO A 181 -20.33 15.80 -7.36
CA PRO A 181 -19.13 16.60 -7.56
C PRO A 181 -18.53 17.05 -6.23
N ARG A 182 -17.20 17.07 -6.13
CA ARG A 182 -16.49 17.44 -4.91
C ARG A 182 -16.32 18.94 -4.77
N VAL A 183 -16.55 19.43 -3.56
CA VAL A 183 -16.10 20.73 -3.10
C VAL A 183 -15.19 20.53 -1.89
N MET A 184 -13.97 21.05 -1.94
CA MET A 184 -13.01 20.98 -0.86
C MET A 184 -12.85 22.33 -0.21
N MET A 185 -12.96 22.39 1.12
CA MET A 185 -12.85 23.61 1.93
C MET A 185 -11.93 23.37 3.13
N ARG A 186 -11.55 24.44 3.82
CA ARG A 186 -10.83 24.31 5.09
C ARG A 186 -11.76 23.83 6.19
N LEU A 187 -11.19 23.01 7.09
CA LEU A 187 -11.92 22.54 8.27
C LEU A 187 -12.33 23.69 9.21
N ASP A 188 -11.46 24.69 9.34
CA ASP A 188 -11.71 25.85 10.19
C ASP A 188 -12.93 26.68 9.73
N ASP A 189 -13.21 26.70 8.43
CA ASP A 189 -14.30 27.46 7.84
C ASP A 189 -15.64 26.69 7.90
N LEU A 190 -15.62 25.40 8.29
CA LEU A 190 -16.80 24.55 8.29
C LEU A 190 -17.91 25.06 9.24
N GLN A 191 -17.53 25.57 10.41
CA GLN A 191 -18.49 26.05 11.40
C GLN A 191 -19.30 27.25 10.89
N SER A 192 -18.68 28.13 10.10
CA SER A 192 -19.36 29.34 9.54
C SER A 192 -20.47 29.00 8.54
N THR A 193 -20.45 27.79 7.96
CA THR A 193 -21.45 27.35 6.98
C THR A 193 -22.80 26.97 7.56
N GLY A 194 -22.88 26.64 8.85
CA GLY A 194 -24.09 26.12 9.48
C GLY A 194 -24.61 24.78 8.91
N LEU A 195 -23.80 24.07 8.08
CA LEU A 195 -24.27 22.90 7.33
C LEU A 195 -24.37 21.62 8.17
N ILE A 196 -23.66 21.56 9.29
CA ILE A 196 -23.71 20.39 10.18
C ILE A 196 -24.69 20.65 11.32
N GLY A 197 -25.82 19.97 11.29
CA GLY A 197 -26.84 19.99 12.32
C GLY A 197 -27.25 18.61 12.80
N LEU A 198 -28.21 18.56 13.73
CA LEU A 198 -28.79 17.30 14.22
C LEU A 198 -29.37 16.49 13.05
N GLY A 199 -28.89 15.25 12.89
CA GLY A 199 -29.33 14.37 11.80
C GLY A 199 -28.57 14.50 10.50
N SER A 200 -27.57 15.36 10.40
CA SER A 200 -26.69 15.44 9.23
C SER A 200 -25.90 14.13 9.08
N ARG A 201 -25.88 13.61 7.85
CA ARG A 201 -25.09 12.42 7.52
C ARG A 201 -23.65 12.82 7.26
N VAL A 202 -22.84 12.81 8.30
CA VAL A 202 -21.44 13.27 8.29
C VAL A 202 -20.50 12.09 8.51
N THR A 203 -19.39 12.09 7.81
CA THR A 203 -18.27 11.16 8.08
C THR A 203 -17.07 11.98 8.54
N TYR A 204 -16.68 11.79 9.79
CA TYR A 204 -15.46 12.32 10.37
C TYR A 204 -14.32 11.33 10.13
N ARG A 205 -13.16 11.84 9.73
CA ARG A 205 -11.99 11.01 9.46
C ARG A 205 -10.76 11.57 10.16
N LEU A 206 -10.04 10.71 10.85
CA LEU A 206 -8.72 10.98 11.40
C LEU A 206 -7.70 10.23 10.55
N LEU A 207 -6.83 10.97 9.91
CA LEU A 207 -5.74 10.47 9.10
C LEU A 207 -4.46 10.54 9.91
N LEU A 208 -3.69 9.46 9.90
CA LEU A 208 -2.46 9.32 10.67
C LEU A 208 -1.34 8.84 9.76
N ALA A 209 -0.15 9.43 9.93
CA ALA A 209 1.04 8.99 9.22
C ALA A 209 2.29 9.08 10.12
N GLY A 210 3.20 8.12 9.95
CA GLY A 210 4.42 8.06 10.74
C GLY A 210 5.21 6.78 10.52
N PRO A 211 6.15 6.46 11.42
CA PRO A 211 6.87 5.19 11.38
C PRO A 211 5.90 4.00 11.52
N ASP A 212 6.14 2.94 10.75
CA ASP A 212 5.25 1.77 10.70
C ASP A 212 5.03 1.12 12.08
N SER A 213 6.05 1.13 12.96
CA SER A 213 5.95 0.64 14.33
C SER A 213 4.96 1.44 15.18
N GLU A 214 5.02 2.78 15.08
CA GLU A 214 4.15 3.67 15.86
C GLU A 214 2.71 3.65 15.34
N VAL A 215 2.54 3.58 14.01
CA VAL A 215 1.22 3.42 13.39
C VAL A 215 0.58 2.10 13.81
N ALA A 216 1.33 0.98 13.79
CA ALA A 216 0.83 -0.32 14.26
C ALA A 216 0.49 -0.32 15.76
N ALA A 217 1.34 0.30 16.59
CA ALA A 217 1.09 0.44 18.03
C ALA A 217 -0.16 1.30 18.31
N TYR A 218 -0.32 2.40 17.58
CA TYR A 218 -1.52 3.23 17.67
C TYR A 218 -2.77 2.48 17.20
N GLN A 219 -2.70 1.73 16.10
CA GLN A 219 -3.80 0.93 15.59
C GLN A 219 -4.29 -0.09 16.64
N LYS A 220 -3.36 -0.79 17.30
CA LYS A 220 -3.69 -1.73 18.37
C LYS A 220 -4.40 -1.02 19.53
N TRP A 221 -3.82 0.08 20.01
CA TRP A 221 -4.41 0.89 21.07
C TRP A 221 -5.81 1.41 20.68
N ALA A 222 -5.98 1.90 19.44
CA ALA A 222 -7.26 2.41 18.97
C ALA A 222 -8.35 1.32 18.89
N ASN A 223 -8.00 0.09 18.46
CA ASN A 223 -8.91 -1.05 18.50
C ASN A 223 -9.35 -1.37 19.93
N ASP A 224 -8.39 -1.43 20.87
CA ASP A 224 -8.67 -1.71 22.27
C ASP A 224 -9.53 -0.59 22.90
N TYR A 225 -9.25 0.67 22.55
CA TYR A 225 -10.02 1.83 23.02
C TYR A 225 -11.45 1.83 22.48
N ILE A 226 -11.64 1.59 21.17
CA ILE A 226 -12.97 1.50 20.55
C ILE A 226 -13.80 0.38 21.20
N ALA A 227 -13.17 -0.77 21.48
CA ALA A 227 -13.83 -1.90 22.11
C ALA A 227 -14.19 -1.61 23.58
N SER A 228 -13.28 -1.02 24.37
CA SER A 228 -13.49 -0.73 25.80
C SER A 228 -14.57 0.33 26.04
N GLU A 229 -14.61 1.37 25.22
CA GLU A 229 -15.60 2.45 25.31
C GLU A 229 -16.88 2.15 24.51
N ASN A 230 -16.98 0.99 23.86
CA ASN A 230 -18.11 0.58 23.02
C ASN A 230 -18.51 1.67 21.99
N LEU A 231 -17.51 2.26 21.35
CA LEU A 231 -17.70 3.34 20.37
C LEU A 231 -18.28 2.78 19.07
N ARG A 232 -19.58 2.90 18.91
CA ARG A 232 -20.27 2.45 17.69
C ARG A 232 -20.06 3.43 16.54
N GLY A 233 -20.11 2.92 15.31
CA GLY A 233 -19.96 3.76 14.10
C GLY A 233 -18.53 4.13 13.75
N MET A 234 -17.53 3.68 14.53
CA MET A 234 -16.11 3.86 14.19
C MET A 234 -15.57 2.66 13.41
N ARG A 235 -14.75 2.95 12.40
CA ARG A 235 -14.07 1.94 11.58
C ARG A 235 -12.62 2.35 11.38
N ILE A 236 -11.72 1.41 11.60
CA ILE A 236 -10.31 1.58 11.30
C ILE A 236 -10.07 1.03 9.89
N GLU A 237 -9.69 1.91 8.98
CA GLU A 237 -9.33 1.58 7.61
C GLU A 237 -7.81 1.57 7.52
N THR A 238 -7.26 0.39 7.31
CA THR A 238 -5.84 0.17 7.10
C THR A 238 -5.55 -0.04 5.62
N LEU A 239 -4.28 -0.04 5.26
CA LEU A 239 -3.83 -0.41 3.91
C LEU A 239 -4.43 -1.75 3.46
N GLU A 240 -4.61 -2.65 4.41
CA GLU A 240 -5.13 -4.00 4.18
C GLU A 240 -6.64 -4.04 3.92
N ASN A 241 -7.41 -3.14 4.55
CA ASN A 241 -8.88 -3.14 4.50
C ASN A 241 -9.46 -2.09 3.55
N ALA A 242 -8.65 -1.15 3.08
CA ALA A 242 -9.11 -0.04 2.24
C ALA A 242 -9.67 -0.50 0.88
N GLN A 243 -9.14 -1.61 0.34
CA GLN A 243 -9.63 -2.19 -0.92
C GLN A 243 -9.68 -3.72 -0.89
N PRO A 244 -10.71 -4.32 -0.28
CA PRO A 244 -10.82 -5.78 -0.11
C PRO A 244 -10.80 -6.57 -1.42
N MET A 245 -11.32 -5.99 -2.50
CA MET A 245 -11.33 -6.62 -3.83
C MET A 245 -9.92 -6.74 -4.42
N MET A 246 -9.14 -5.67 -4.31
CA MET A 246 -7.76 -5.64 -4.82
C MET A 246 -6.88 -6.61 -4.01
N ARG A 247 -7.04 -6.64 -2.69
CA ARG A 247 -6.33 -7.60 -1.83
C ARG A 247 -6.63 -9.05 -2.21
N LYS A 248 -7.91 -9.42 -2.38
CA LYS A 248 -8.28 -10.78 -2.82
C LYS A 248 -7.65 -11.17 -4.15
N THR A 249 -7.52 -10.22 -5.07
CA THR A 249 -6.88 -10.46 -6.37
C THR A 249 -5.38 -10.70 -6.20
N LEU A 250 -4.73 -9.93 -5.32
CA LEU A 250 -3.31 -10.09 -5.00
C LEU A 250 -3.03 -11.40 -4.28
N ASP A 251 -3.81 -11.74 -3.26
CA ASP A 251 -3.68 -13.00 -2.52
C ASP A 251 -3.78 -14.20 -3.47
N ARG A 252 -4.69 -14.13 -4.46
CA ARG A 252 -4.79 -15.16 -5.50
C ARG A 252 -3.58 -15.20 -6.42
N ALA A 253 -3.06 -14.03 -6.81
CA ALA A 253 -1.85 -13.95 -7.64
C ALA A 253 -0.63 -14.50 -6.88
N GLU A 254 -0.48 -14.17 -5.60
CA GLU A 254 0.58 -14.68 -4.73
C GLU A 254 0.48 -16.20 -4.55
N GLN A 255 -0.72 -16.73 -4.30
CA GLN A 255 -0.96 -18.18 -4.23
C GLN A 255 -0.59 -18.87 -5.54
N PHE A 256 -0.97 -18.30 -6.68
CA PHE A 256 -0.62 -18.84 -7.99
C PHE A 256 0.90 -18.83 -8.22
N LEU A 257 1.58 -17.72 -7.92
CA LEU A 257 3.03 -17.60 -8.04
C LEU A 257 3.75 -18.60 -7.09
N SER A 258 3.25 -18.79 -5.89
CA SER A 258 3.76 -19.75 -4.93
C SER A 258 3.63 -21.20 -5.42
N LEU A 259 2.50 -21.55 -6.04
CA LEU A 259 2.31 -22.86 -6.69
C LEU A 259 3.27 -23.07 -7.84
N VAL A 260 3.49 -22.08 -8.69
CA VAL A 260 4.45 -22.14 -9.80
C VAL A 260 5.87 -22.32 -9.27
N ALA A 261 6.23 -21.59 -8.21
CA ALA A 261 7.54 -21.73 -7.56
C ALA A 261 7.73 -23.13 -6.95
N LEU A 262 6.70 -23.68 -6.31
CA LEU A 262 6.72 -25.05 -5.76
C LEU A 262 6.91 -26.10 -6.87
N LEU A 263 6.16 -25.98 -7.97
CA LEU A 263 6.31 -26.89 -9.12
C LEU A 263 7.71 -26.82 -9.73
N THR A 264 8.24 -25.60 -9.87
CA THR A 264 9.60 -25.38 -10.38
C THR A 264 10.64 -26.01 -9.45
N ALA A 265 10.49 -25.86 -8.13
CA ALA A 265 11.37 -26.48 -7.15
C ALA A 265 11.30 -28.01 -7.20
N MET A 266 10.11 -28.59 -7.37
CA MET A 266 9.95 -30.05 -7.53
C MET A 266 10.64 -30.58 -8.80
N ILE A 267 10.44 -29.91 -9.92
CA ILE A 267 11.11 -30.30 -11.19
C ILE A 267 12.63 -30.20 -11.03
N ALA A 268 13.12 -29.14 -10.40
CA ALA A 268 14.53 -28.98 -10.13
C ALA A 268 15.08 -30.08 -9.20
N ALA A 269 14.37 -30.44 -8.15
CA ALA A 269 14.75 -31.52 -7.25
C ALA A 269 14.88 -32.87 -7.98
N VAL A 270 13.92 -33.18 -8.87
CA VAL A 270 13.97 -34.38 -9.71
C VAL A 270 15.17 -34.35 -10.67
N ALA A 271 15.40 -33.18 -11.32
CA ALA A 271 16.53 -33.01 -12.24
C ALA A 271 17.87 -33.18 -11.51
N ILE A 272 18.02 -32.67 -10.31
CA ILE A 272 19.20 -32.81 -9.45
C ILE A 272 19.38 -34.27 -9.05
N ALA A 273 18.31 -34.96 -8.60
CA ALA A 273 18.37 -36.36 -8.20
C ALA A 273 18.80 -37.29 -9.36
N LEU A 274 18.22 -37.06 -10.56
CA LEU A 274 18.60 -37.83 -11.75
C LEU A 274 20.04 -37.55 -12.18
N SER A 275 20.48 -36.30 -12.13
CA SER A 275 21.84 -35.93 -12.49
C SER A 275 22.86 -36.49 -11.48
N ALA A 276 22.56 -36.44 -10.18
CA ALA A 276 23.38 -37.02 -9.14
C ALA A 276 23.49 -38.53 -9.28
N ARG A 277 22.35 -39.21 -9.55
CA ARG A 277 22.36 -40.67 -9.82
C ARG A 277 23.23 -41.04 -11.02
N ARG A 278 23.10 -40.28 -12.11
CA ARG A 278 23.92 -40.50 -13.32
C ARG A 278 25.41 -40.30 -13.04
N TYR A 279 25.76 -39.25 -12.29
CA TYR A 279 27.13 -38.98 -11.87
C TYR A 279 27.69 -40.14 -11.00
N MET A 280 26.92 -40.60 -10.00
CA MET A 280 27.34 -41.73 -9.17
C MET A 280 27.57 -43.01 -9.98
N LEU A 281 26.73 -43.30 -10.96
CA LEU A 281 26.91 -44.45 -11.84
C LEU A 281 28.15 -44.31 -12.73
N SER A 282 28.46 -43.14 -13.23
CA SER A 282 29.66 -42.89 -14.04
C SER A 282 30.97 -43.02 -13.25
N GLN A 283 30.94 -42.80 -11.93
CA GLN A 283 32.11 -42.96 -11.04
C GLN A 283 32.23 -44.37 -10.42
N ALA A 284 31.23 -45.22 -10.59
CA ALA A 284 31.20 -46.54 -9.97
C ALA A 284 32.38 -47.41 -10.38
N ASP A 285 32.74 -47.39 -11.68
CA ASP A 285 33.86 -48.20 -12.21
C ASP A 285 35.22 -47.71 -11.69
N ALA A 286 35.39 -46.37 -11.56
CA ALA A 286 36.61 -45.80 -10.98
C ALA A 286 36.72 -46.10 -9.49
N CYS A 287 35.64 -46.07 -8.74
CA CYS A 287 35.58 -46.44 -7.33
C CYS A 287 35.87 -47.96 -7.13
N ALA A 288 35.36 -48.81 -8.03
CA ALA A 288 35.62 -50.23 -8.01
C ALA A 288 37.11 -50.52 -8.25
N ALA A 289 37.72 -49.88 -9.25
CA ALA A 289 39.17 -50.02 -9.52
C ALA A 289 40.03 -49.59 -8.32
N LEU A 290 39.72 -48.41 -7.70
CA LEU A 290 40.40 -47.92 -6.51
C LEU A 290 40.28 -48.88 -5.32
N LYS A 291 39.13 -49.52 -5.14
CA LYS A 291 38.94 -50.56 -4.12
C LYS A 291 39.79 -51.79 -4.38
N CYS A 292 39.92 -52.22 -5.64
CA CYS A 292 40.80 -53.33 -6.01
C CYS A 292 42.28 -53.04 -5.72
N PHE A 293 42.68 -51.77 -5.77
CA PHE A 293 44.04 -51.33 -5.38
C PHE A 293 44.21 -51.07 -3.87
N GLY A 294 43.21 -51.42 -3.05
CA GLY A 294 43.30 -51.35 -1.58
C GLY A 294 42.99 -49.98 -0.96
N ALA A 295 42.34 -49.10 -1.69
CA ALA A 295 41.91 -47.79 -1.15
C ALA A 295 40.88 -47.95 -0.04
N SER A 296 41.08 -47.27 1.10
CA SER A 296 40.15 -47.28 2.22
C SER A 296 38.86 -46.47 1.90
N LYS A 297 37.74 -46.81 2.59
CA LYS A 297 36.46 -46.09 2.41
C LYS A 297 36.59 -44.58 2.64
N ALA A 298 37.48 -44.17 3.56
CA ALA A 298 37.72 -42.73 3.87
C ALA A 298 38.50 -41.98 2.76
N LEU A 299 39.11 -42.72 1.83
CA LEU A 299 39.86 -42.15 0.71
C LEU A 299 38.97 -42.05 -0.55
N ILE A 300 37.87 -42.81 -0.60
CA ILE A 300 36.91 -42.86 -1.74
C ILE A 300 35.73 -41.89 -1.52
N LEU A 301 35.38 -41.57 -0.27
CA LEU A 301 34.38 -40.60 0.14
C LEU A 301 34.99 -39.22 0.26
#